data_06ebdebc5c848e12a856443a32180529
#
_entry.id   06ebdebc5c848e12a856443a32180529
#
_cell.length_a   1.000
_cell.length_b   1.000
_cell.length_c   1.000
_cell.angle_alpha   90.00
_cell.angle_beta   90.00
_cell.angle_gamma   90.00
#
_symmetry.space_group_name_H-M   'P 1'
#
loop_
_entity.id
_entity.type
_entity.pdbx_description
1 polymer ?
#
loop_
_entity_poly.entity_id
_entity_poly.type
_entity_poly.pdbx_seq_one_letter_code
_entity_poly.pdbx_strand_id
1 'polypeptide(L)'
;MKRIILASVAALGLALAACGQQQQAPTSGEESSGVTAPTINTNIGPDGAAGISTALSMDLMSVRAAAPLYDVALVEDQIEGQTFTAITLSTGGQEVFRLLPNADGRHVHAIVTNSVRAKGPTQESVSSARFAVAPPEQVEFCLSEFVDGAAGFACSTAEDGNFWRVYMVPEGYDGPSDPFDAIDPDVLHDSVLVEMRWIAPRI
;
A
#
# COMPACT_ATOMS: atom_id res chain seq x y z
N MET A 1 2.05 -50.43 -14.32
CA MET A 1 1.17 -51.47 -14.93
C MET A 1 -0.29 -51.03 -14.88
N LYS A 2 -1.01 -51.26 -16.00
CA LYS A 2 -2.46 -51.03 -16.25
C LYS A 2 -2.86 -49.54 -16.43
N ARG A 3 -3.02 -49.00 -17.63
CA ARG A 3 -3.93 -49.29 -18.80
C ARG A 3 -5.37 -48.84 -18.48
N ILE A 4 -5.79 -47.78 -19.16
CA ILE A 4 -6.69 -47.62 -20.34
C ILE A 4 -8.14 -47.43 -19.85
N ILE A 5 -8.93 -46.46 -20.35
CA ILE A 5 -9.80 -46.56 -21.54
C ILE A 5 -10.31 -45.15 -21.93
N LEU A 6 -10.30 -44.90 -23.26
CA LEU A 6 -11.02 -43.88 -24.02
C LEU A 6 -12.54 -44.10 -24.02
N ALA A 7 -13.31 -43.05 -24.14
CA ALA A 7 -14.60 -43.09 -24.84
C ALA A 7 -14.89 -41.73 -25.49
N SER A 8 -14.83 -41.71 -26.81
CA SER A 8 -15.33 -40.68 -27.71
C SER A 8 -16.84 -40.87 -27.89
N VAL A 9 -17.61 -39.77 -27.88
CA VAL A 9 -18.93 -39.75 -28.51
C VAL A 9 -19.07 -38.47 -29.31
N ALA A 10 -19.14 -38.64 -30.63
CA ALA A 10 -19.54 -37.64 -31.58
C ALA A 10 -21.06 -37.67 -31.75
N ALA A 11 -21.69 -36.52 -31.82
CA ALA A 11 -23.09 -36.43 -32.32
C ALA A 11 -23.18 -35.19 -33.24
N LEU A 12 -23.39 -35.45 -34.52
CA LEU A 12 -23.84 -34.53 -35.56
C LEU A 12 -25.33 -34.17 -35.31
N GLY A 13 -25.72 -32.96 -35.68
CA GLY A 13 -27.12 -32.55 -35.74
C GLY A 13 -27.35 -31.15 -36.28
N LEU A 14 -27.48 -31.07 -37.60
CA LEU A 14 -28.37 -30.31 -38.48
C LEU A 14 -28.56 -28.79 -38.34
N ALA A 15 -28.27 -28.16 -39.46
CA ALA A 15 -28.62 -26.80 -39.86
C ALA A 15 -30.13 -26.66 -40.11
N LEU A 16 -30.70 -25.54 -39.70
CA LEU A 16 -31.95 -25.00 -40.23
C LEU A 16 -31.74 -23.50 -40.50
N ALA A 17 -31.67 -23.20 -41.78
CA ALA A 17 -31.72 -21.82 -42.31
C ALA A 17 -33.18 -21.33 -42.23
N ALA A 18 -33.41 -20.20 -41.57
CA ALA A 18 -34.63 -19.42 -41.68
C ALA A 18 -34.25 -17.98 -42.02
N CYS A 19 -34.50 -17.60 -43.29
CA CYS A 19 -34.60 -16.21 -43.73
C CYS A 19 -35.79 -15.55 -43.03
N GLY A 20 -35.59 -14.40 -42.40
CA GLY A 20 -36.61 -13.58 -41.77
C GLY A 20 -36.15 -12.12 -41.66
N GLN A 21 -36.53 -11.33 -42.61
CA GLN A 21 -36.79 -9.87 -42.63
C GLN A 21 -35.99 -8.96 -41.72
N GLN A 22 -35.17 -8.13 -42.35
CA GLN A 22 -34.66 -6.88 -41.82
C GLN A 22 -35.83 -5.95 -41.41
N GLN A 23 -35.99 -5.77 -40.12
CA GLN A 23 -36.73 -4.65 -39.54
C GLN A 23 -35.66 -3.74 -38.92
N GLN A 24 -35.36 -2.64 -39.62
CA GLN A 24 -34.56 -1.56 -39.09
C GLN A 24 -35.34 -0.98 -37.90
N ALA A 25 -34.87 -1.27 -36.68
CA ALA A 25 -35.28 -0.52 -35.49
C ALA A 25 -34.42 0.73 -35.37
N PRO A 26 -34.98 1.84 -34.87
CA PRO A 26 -34.26 3.12 -34.77
C PRO A 26 -33.10 2.99 -33.80
N THR A 27 -31.96 3.50 -34.24
CA THR A 27 -30.75 3.66 -33.46
C THR A 27 -30.99 4.67 -32.35
N SER A 28 -31.51 4.25 -31.22
CA SER A 28 -31.36 4.98 -29.97
C SER A 28 -29.91 4.79 -29.52
N GLY A 29 -29.13 5.83 -29.70
CA GLY A 29 -27.79 5.91 -29.10
C GLY A 29 -27.94 5.90 -27.57
N GLU A 30 -27.88 4.75 -26.97
CA GLU A 30 -27.53 4.64 -25.56
C GLU A 30 -26.05 4.94 -25.46
N GLU A 31 -25.74 6.22 -25.16
CA GLU A 31 -24.51 6.56 -24.52
C GLU A 31 -24.45 5.72 -23.23
N SER A 32 -23.78 4.59 -23.30
CA SER A 32 -23.35 3.83 -22.13
C SER A 32 -22.40 4.76 -21.37
N SER A 33 -22.93 5.58 -20.48
CA SER A 33 -22.14 6.23 -19.45
C SER A 33 -21.53 5.13 -18.61
N GLY A 34 -20.32 4.72 -19.03
CA GLY A 34 -19.52 3.75 -18.28
C GLY A 34 -19.24 4.31 -16.89
N VAL A 35 -20.08 3.97 -15.95
CA VAL A 35 -19.81 4.20 -14.53
C VAL A 35 -18.59 3.35 -14.19
N THR A 36 -17.41 4.00 -14.23
CA THR A 36 -16.17 3.37 -13.77
C THR A 36 -16.36 3.04 -12.30
N ALA A 37 -16.23 1.79 -11.93
CA ALA A 37 -16.30 1.38 -10.53
C ALA A 37 -15.24 2.18 -9.74
N PRO A 38 -15.56 2.65 -8.52
CA PRO A 38 -14.62 3.40 -7.72
C PRO A 38 -13.38 2.55 -7.41
N THR A 39 -12.19 3.10 -7.67
CA THR A 39 -10.92 2.43 -7.44
C THR A 39 -10.42 2.76 -6.04
N ILE A 40 -9.95 1.73 -5.32
CA ILE A 40 -9.34 1.91 -4.00
C ILE A 40 -8.03 2.69 -4.16
N ASN A 41 -7.88 3.77 -3.39
CA ASN A 41 -6.66 4.57 -3.38
C ASN A 41 -5.61 3.93 -2.46
N THR A 42 -4.63 3.24 -3.02
CA THR A 42 -3.52 2.62 -2.28
C THR A 42 -2.25 3.47 -2.24
N ASN A 43 -2.33 4.74 -2.60
CA ASN A 43 -1.18 5.64 -2.58
C ASN A 43 -0.88 6.15 -1.16
N ILE A 44 0.41 6.35 -0.92
CA ILE A 44 0.95 7.03 0.27
C ILE A 44 2.08 7.96 -0.19
N GLY A 45 2.14 9.16 0.38
CA GLY A 45 3.13 10.17 -0.01
C GLY A 45 3.05 11.42 0.85
N PRO A 46 3.70 12.53 0.44
CA PRO A 46 3.73 13.78 1.20
C PRO A 46 2.35 14.35 1.51
N ASP A 47 1.40 14.16 0.61
CA ASP A 47 0.04 14.69 0.72
C ASP A 47 -0.91 13.80 1.53
N GLY A 48 -0.45 12.64 2.03
CA GLY A 48 -1.28 11.73 2.80
C GLY A 48 -1.21 10.27 2.36
N ALA A 49 -2.15 9.48 2.87
CA ALA A 49 -2.28 8.06 2.54
C ALA A 49 -3.76 7.64 2.45
N ALA A 50 -4.10 6.73 1.55
CA ALA A 50 -5.46 6.21 1.36
C ALA A 50 -6.53 7.29 1.08
N GLY A 51 -6.13 8.49 0.66
CA GLY A 51 -7.00 9.67 0.53
C GLY A 51 -7.15 10.49 1.82
N ILE A 52 -6.48 10.11 2.90
CA ILE A 52 -6.44 10.85 4.17
C ILE A 52 -5.23 11.79 4.14
N SER A 53 -5.49 13.11 4.27
CA SER A 53 -4.47 14.17 4.19
C SER A 53 -4.43 15.07 5.43
N THR A 54 -5.18 14.72 6.46
CA THR A 54 -5.27 15.49 7.72
C THR A 54 -5.24 14.57 8.94
N ALA A 55 -4.93 15.12 10.10
CA ALA A 55 -5.02 14.39 11.37
C ALA A 55 -6.50 14.17 11.76
N LEU A 56 -7.08 13.06 11.30
CA LEU A 56 -8.45 12.68 11.63
C LEU A 56 -8.59 12.28 13.10
N SER A 57 -9.82 12.31 13.62
CA SER A 57 -10.13 11.63 14.89
C SER A 57 -9.87 10.12 14.78
N MET A 58 -9.30 9.55 15.85
CA MET A 58 -9.05 8.10 15.97
C MET A 58 -10.34 7.36 16.33
N ASP A 59 -11.37 7.47 15.49
CA ASP A 59 -12.63 6.74 15.61
C ASP A 59 -13.05 6.13 14.28
N LEU A 60 -13.75 5.00 14.35
CA LEU A 60 -14.15 4.24 13.16
C LEU A 60 -15.05 5.02 12.20
N MET A 61 -15.86 5.93 12.70
CA MET A 61 -16.82 6.66 11.86
C MET A 61 -16.09 7.70 11.01
N SER A 62 -15.20 8.47 11.61
CA SER A 62 -14.36 9.45 10.92
C SER A 62 -13.47 8.78 9.86
N VAL A 63 -12.83 7.66 10.22
CA VAL A 63 -11.95 6.94 9.29
C VAL A 63 -12.72 6.29 8.15
N ARG A 64 -13.89 5.67 8.42
CA ARG A 64 -14.75 5.11 7.37
C ARG A 64 -15.28 6.18 6.41
N ALA A 65 -15.56 7.37 6.90
CA ALA A 65 -15.98 8.48 6.06
C ALA A 65 -14.86 8.95 5.13
N ALA A 66 -13.61 8.96 5.60
CA ALA A 66 -12.44 9.37 4.83
C ALA A 66 -11.94 8.28 3.86
N ALA A 67 -12.09 7.01 4.21
CA ALA A 67 -11.64 5.86 3.42
C ALA A 67 -12.78 4.85 3.16
N PRO A 68 -13.86 5.23 2.44
CA PRO A 68 -15.11 4.47 2.37
C PRO A 68 -15.00 3.15 1.60
N LEU A 69 -13.92 2.93 0.86
CA LEU A 69 -13.70 1.71 0.08
C LEU A 69 -12.86 0.65 0.82
N TYR A 70 -12.45 0.96 2.06
CA TYR A 70 -11.70 0.06 2.90
C TYR A 70 -12.59 -0.62 3.95
N ASP A 71 -12.21 -1.84 4.31
CA ASP A 71 -12.66 -2.46 5.54
C ASP A 71 -11.88 -1.84 6.69
N VAL A 72 -12.58 -1.18 7.63
CA VAL A 72 -11.97 -0.41 8.72
C VAL A 72 -12.24 -1.11 10.04
N ALA A 73 -11.17 -1.44 10.78
CA ALA A 73 -11.25 -2.15 12.05
C ALA A 73 -10.31 -1.56 13.10
N LEU A 74 -10.68 -1.66 14.38
CA LEU A 74 -9.79 -1.42 15.51
C LEU A 74 -8.93 -2.64 15.74
N VAL A 75 -7.66 -2.42 16.06
CA VAL A 75 -6.70 -3.46 16.47
C VAL A 75 -5.91 -2.98 17.67
N GLU A 76 -5.54 -3.92 18.55
CA GLU A 76 -4.53 -3.61 19.58
C GLU A 76 -3.15 -3.77 18.95
N ASP A 77 -2.29 -2.82 19.23
CA ASP A 77 -0.92 -2.79 18.76
C ASP A 77 0.02 -2.44 19.92
N GLN A 78 1.32 -2.63 19.72
CA GLN A 78 2.32 -2.43 20.77
C GLN A 78 3.60 -1.81 20.19
N ILE A 79 4.08 -0.77 20.86
CA ILE A 79 5.40 -0.19 20.61
C ILE A 79 6.15 -0.14 21.94
N GLU A 80 7.37 -0.67 21.96
CA GLU A 80 8.25 -0.66 23.15
C GLU A 80 7.56 -1.16 24.44
N GLY A 81 6.68 -2.15 24.32
CA GLY A 81 5.95 -2.72 25.45
C GLY A 81 4.70 -1.93 25.90
N GLN A 82 4.40 -0.80 25.26
CA GLN A 82 3.18 -0.04 25.49
C GLN A 82 2.10 -0.42 24.46
N THR A 83 0.97 -0.90 24.97
CA THR A 83 -0.19 -1.21 24.13
C THR A 83 -1.01 0.02 23.83
N PHE A 84 -1.51 0.11 22.62
CA PHE A 84 -2.42 1.17 22.18
C PHE A 84 -3.41 0.62 21.14
N THR A 85 -4.47 1.37 20.89
CA THR A 85 -5.43 1.02 19.83
C THR A 85 -5.03 1.70 18.54
N ALA A 86 -4.85 0.92 17.48
CA ALA A 86 -4.67 1.37 16.10
C ALA A 86 -5.94 1.12 15.28
N ILE A 87 -6.02 1.70 14.07
CA ILE A 87 -7.06 1.42 13.10
C ILE A 87 -6.40 0.87 11.83
N THR A 88 -6.91 -0.27 11.35
CA THR A 88 -6.46 -0.85 10.09
C THR A 88 -7.40 -0.52 8.94
N LEU A 89 -6.84 -0.29 7.77
CA LEU A 89 -7.51 -0.20 6.49
C LEU A 89 -7.15 -1.43 5.66
N SER A 90 -8.12 -2.29 5.43
CA SER A 90 -7.93 -3.55 4.72
C SER A 90 -8.75 -3.60 3.42
N THR A 91 -8.31 -4.38 2.47
CA THR A 91 -9.07 -4.68 1.25
C THR A 91 -8.85 -6.12 0.83
N GLY A 92 -9.94 -6.85 0.58
CA GLY A 92 -9.88 -8.28 0.31
C GLY A 92 -9.27 -9.09 1.46
N GLY A 93 -9.51 -8.67 2.70
CA GLY A 93 -9.00 -9.33 3.91
C GLY A 93 -7.51 -9.12 4.17
N GLN A 94 -6.84 -8.24 3.42
CA GLN A 94 -5.42 -7.91 3.63
C GLN A 94 -5.29 -6.47 4.10
N GLU A 95 -4.53 -6.25 5.16
CA GLU A 95 -4.17 -4.91 5.64
C GLU A 95 -3.33 -4.20 4.57
N VAL A 96 -3.68 -2.95 4.30
CA VAL A 96 -2.92 -2.07 3.41
C VAL A 96 -2.30 -0.93 4.18
N PHE A 97 -3.04 -0.34 5.11
CA PHE A 97 -2.57 0.75 5.95
C PHE A 97 -2.95 0.53 7.41
N ARG A 98 -2.14 1.09 8.29
CA ARG A 98 -2.39 1.16 9.72
C ARG A 98 -2.29 2.61 10.19
N LEU A 99 -3.30 3.09 10.87
CA LEU A 99 -3.38 4.41 11.45
C LEU A 99 -2.96 4.33 12.91
N LEU A 100 -1.94 5.09 13.27
CA LEU A 100 -1.38 5.15 14.62
C LEU A 100 -1.87 6.43 15.31
N PRO A 101 -2.25 6.35 16.60
CA PRO A 101 -2.72 7.50 17.36
C PRO A 101 -1.56 8.43 17.76
N ASN A 102 -1.91 9.68 18.02
CA ASN A 102 -1.05 10.59 18.75
C ASN A 102 -0.98 10.21 20.25
N ALA A 103 -0.17 10.92 21.01
CA ALA A 103 0.10 10.60 22.42
C ALA A 103 -1.17 10.60 23.33
N ASP A 104 -2.21 11.36 22.98
CA ASP A 104 -3.47 11.40 23.73
C ASP A 104 -4.51 10.40 23.20
N GLY A 105 -4.20 9.65 22.16
CA GLY A 105 -5.05 8.63 21.55
C GLY A 105 -6.23 9.17 20.74
N ARG A 106 -6.35 10.48 20.53
CA ARG A 106 -7.56 11.09 19.96
C ARG A 106 -7.50 11.31 18.46
N HIS A 107 -6.31 11.50 17.91
CA HIS A 107 -6.13 11.84 16.51
C HIS A 107 -5.09 10.93 15.85
N VAL A 108 -5.22 10.76 14.55
CA VAL A 108 -4.20 10.09 13.75
C VAL A 108 -2.92 10.91 13.80
N HIS A 109 -1.84 10.27 14.24
CA HIS A 109 -0.48 10.80 14.21
C HIS A 109 0.24 10.37 12.94
N ALA A 110 0.13 9.09 12.59
CA ALA A 110 0.78 8.55 11.43
C ALA A 110 -0.09 7.53 10.70
N ILE A 111 0.13 7.38 9.40
CA ILE A 111 -0.38 6.26 8.63
C ILE A 111 0.83 5.52 8.08
N VAL A 112 0.92 4.24 8.41
CA VAL A 112 2.05 3.38 8.03
C VAL A 112 1.59 2.24 7.13
N THR A 113 2.50 1.73 6.32
CA THR A 113 2.27 0.56 5.49
C THR A 113 3.53 -0.27 5.31
N ASN A 114 3.41 -1.57 5.51
CA ASN A 114 4.36 -2.60 5.10
C ASN A 114 3.77 -3.47 3.97
N SER A 115 2.69 -3.05 3.38
CA SER A 115 1.98 -3.77 2.33
C SER A 115 2.59 -3.53 0.95
N VAL A 116 2.89 -4.58 0.22
CA VAL A 116 3.32 -4.52 -1.19
C VAL A 116 2.28 -3.91 -2.12
N ARG A 117 1.04 -3.76 -1.66
CA ARG A 117 -0.07 -3.16 -2.41
C ARG A 117 -0.06 -1.64 -2.38
N ALA A 118 0.53 -1.05 -1.34
CA ALA A 118 0.69 0.39 -1.25
C ALA A 118 1.74 0.88 -2.26
N LYS A 119 1.53 2.09 -2.78
CA LYS A 119 2.40 2.73 -3.76
C LYS A 119 2.84 4.10 -3.25
N GLY A 120 4.15 4.29 -3.22
CA GLY A 120 4.74 5.60 -2.97
C GLY A 120 4.68 6.53 -4.19
N PRO A 121 5.21 7.77 -4.07
CA PRO A 121 5.13 8.80 -5.11
C PRO A 121 5.77 8.38 -6.44
N THR A 122 6.84 7.61 -6.43
CA THR A 122 7.55 7.11 -7.62
C THR A 122 7.09 5.70 -8.03
N GLN A 123 5.93 5.26 -7.55
CA GLN A 123 5.36 3.93 -7.74
C GLN A 123 6.16 2.81 -7.05
N GLU A 124 7.06 3.17 -6.16
CA GLU A 124 7.76 2.23 -5.30
C GLU A 124 6.78 1.48 -4.38
N SER A 125 7.13 0.27 -4.02
CA SER A 125 6.39 -0.50 -3.02
C SER A 125 7.34 -1.27 -2.11
N VAL A 126 6.86 -1.55 -0.92
CA VAL A 126 7.56 -2.34 0.09
C VAL A 126 8.05 -3.66 -0.50
N SER A 127 9.19 -4.13 -0.05
CA SER A 127 9.90 -5.35 -0.46
C SER A 127 10.42 -5.38 -1.91
N SER A 128 9.92 -4.51 -2.79
CA SER A 128 10.37 -4.46 -4.19
C SER A 128 11.31 -3.30 -4.48
N ALA A 129 11.25 -2.22 -3.70
CA ALA A 129 12.12 -1.06 -3.87
C ALA A 129 13.39 -1.19 -3.05
N ARG A 130 14.49 -0.72 -3.64
CA ARG A 130 15.80 -0.58 -3.00
C ARG A 130 16.07 0.90 -2.75
N PHE A 131 17.03 1.19 -1.86
CA PHE A 131 17.40 2.58 -1.56
C PHE A 131 17.78 3.40 -2.80
N ALA A 132 18.43 2.78 -3.78
CA ALA A 132 18.83 3.42 -5.04
C ALA A 132 17.65 3.86 -5.93
N VAL A 133 16.43 3.45 -5.65
CA VAL A 133 15.22 3.86 -6.39
C VAL A 133 14.72 5.22 -5.92
N ALA A 134 15.00 5.61 -4.67
CA ALA A 134 14.85 6.98 -4.22
C ALA A 134 16.19 7.69 -4.43
N PRO A 135 16.31 8.72 -5.30
CA PRO A 135 17.59 9.36 -5.59
C PRO A 135 18.28 9.79 -4.30
N PRO A 136 19.50 9.30 -3.99
CA PRO A 136 20.19 9.62 -2.73
C PRO A 136 20.36 11.11 -2.50
N GLU A 137 20.53 11.89 -3.58
CA GLU A 137 20.66 13.35 -3.54
C GLU A 137 19.40 14.09 -3.06
N GLN A 138 18.25 13.41 -2.99
CA GLN A 138 16.99 13.96 -2.46
C GLN A 138 16.76 13.56 -1.01
N VAL A 139 17.61 12.70 -0.44
CA VAL A 139 17.48 12.22 0.93
C VAL A 139 18.28 13.16 1.84
N GLU A 140 17.67 14.25 2.28
CA GLU A 140 18.31 15.22 3.17
C GLU A 140 18.33 14.75 4.63
N PHE A 141 17.41 13.87 5.02
CA PHE A 141 17.27 13.42 6.41
C PHE A 141 17.05 11.92 6.48
N CYS A 142 18.03 11.22 7.00
CA CYS A 142 17.87 9.84 7.42
C CYS A 142 18.19 9.72 8.92
N LEU A 143 17.42 8.91 9.61
CA LEU A 143 17.58 8.60 11.03
C LEU A 143 17.75 7.12 11.20
N SER A 144 18.64 6.71 12.11
CA SER A 144 18.75 5.30 12.50
C SER A 144 17.41 4.82 13.04
N GLU A 145 17.02 3.62 12.65
CA GLU A 145 15.77 2.99 13.10
C GLU A 145 16.00 1.49 13.35
N PHE A 146 15.14 0.90 14.19
CA PHE A 146 15.08 -0.54 14.35
C PHE A 146 13.74 -1.03 13.80
N VAL A 147 13.80 -1.98 12.87
CA VAL A 147 12.63 -2.60 12.28
C VAL A 147 12.65 -4.07 12.65
N ASP A 148 11.66 -4.52 13.41
CA ASP A 148 11.56 -5.91 13.89
C ASP A 148 12.84 -6.40 14.62
N GLY A 149 13.53 -5.49 15.30
CA GLY A 149 14.77 -5.80 16.02
C GLY A 149 16.03 -5.84 15.16
N ALA A 150 15.92 -5.55 13.87
CA ALA A 150 17.05 -5.41 12.94
C ALA A 150 17.41 -3.93 12.72
N ALA A 151 18.66 -3.69 12.38
CA ALA A 151 19.13 -2.34 12.02
C ALA A 151 18.49 -1.87 10.72
N GLY A 152 18.13 -0.59 10.70
CA GLY A 152 17.53 0.07 9.56
C GLY A 152 17.68 1.58 9.63
N PHE A 153 17.07 2.28 8.71
CA PHE A 153 17.04 3.73 8.69
C PHE A 153 15.77 4.25 8.02
N ALA A 154 15.26 5.34 8.55
CA ALA A 154 14.12 6.06 8.00
C ALA A 154 14.60 7.34 7.31
N CYS A 155 14.22 7.53 6.06
CA CYS A 155 14.62 8.68 5.26
C CYS A 155 13.41 9.48 4.76
N SER A 156 13.57 10.81 4.75
CA SER A 156 12.65 11.74 4.12
C SER A 156 13.44 12.74 3.28
N THR A 157 12.76 13.50 2.44
CA THR A 157 13.34 14.65 1.70
C THR A 157 12.73 15.95 2.20
N ALA A 158 13.36 17.08 1.92
CA ALA A 158 12.79 18.38 2.25
C ALA A 158 11.43 18.62 1.58
N GLU A 159 11.25 18.09 0.37
CA GLU A 159 10.00 18.18 -0.38
C GLU A 159 8.95 17.22 0.16
N ASP A 160 9.37 16.05 0.65
CA ASP A 160 8.46 15.02 1.20
C ASP A 160 7.92 15.40 2.58
N GLY A 161 8.63 16.22 3.36
CA GLY A 161 8.19 16.78 4.64
C GLY A 161 7.66 15.78 5.65
N ASN A 162 6.46 15.31 5.42
CA ASN A 162 5.74 14.38 6.29
C ASN A 162 5.80 12.93 5.84
N PHE A 163 6.50 12.62 4.76
CA PHE A 163 6.58 11.27 4.21
C PHE A 163 7.96 10.66 4.42
N TRP A 164 7.99 9.44 4.95
CA TRP A 164 9.18 8.71 5.32
C TRP A 164 9.20 7.34 4.66
N ARG A 165 10.36 6.92 4.22
CA ARG A 165 10.66 5.58 3.72
C ARG A 165 11.60 4.90 4.69
N VAL A 166 11.20 3.74 5.19
CA VAL A 166 12.00 2.95 6.14
C VAL A 166 12.66 1.80 5.38
N TYR A 167 13.96 1.74 5.48
CA TYR A 167 14.77 0.72 4.84
C TYR A 167 15.42 -0.17 5.88
N MET A 168 15.50 -1.45 5.59
CA MET A 168 16.24 -2.42 6.39
C MET A 168 17.55 -2.75 5.70
N VAL A 169 18.65 -2.75 6.45
CA VAL A 169 19.96 -3.16 5.94
C VAL A 169 19.97 -4.65 5.60
N PRO A 170 20.88 -5.11 4.70
CA PRO A 170 21.00 -6.52 4.39
C PRO A 170 21.25 -7.38 5.62
N GLU A 171 20.74 -8.61 5.60
CA GLU A 171 20.94 -9.57 6.67
C GLU A 171 22.44 -9.85 6.88
N GLY A 172 22.87 -9.89 8.15
CA GLY A 172 24.25 -10.10 8.53
C GLY A 172 25.13 -8.86 8.53
N TYR A 173 24.57 -7.69 8.25
CA TYR A 173 25.28 -6.44 8.44
C TYR A 173 25.41 -6.13 9.94
N ASP A 174 26.63 -5.97 10.42
CA ASP A 174 26.99 -5.68 11.82
C ASP A 174 27.64 -4.30 12.03
N GLY A 175 27.64 -3.47 10.99
CA GLY A 175 28.19 -2.13 11.02
C GLY A 175 27.26 -1.08 11.63
N PRO A 176 27.67 0.20 11.60
CA PRO A 176 26.86 1.31 12.06
C PRO A 176 25.55 1.41 11.27
N SER A 177 24.45 1.72 11.96
CA SER A 177 23.13 1.95 11.34
C SER A 177 22.85 3.43 11.04
N ASP A 178 23.81 4.32 11.32
CA ASP A 178 23.68 5.72 10.96
C ASP A 178 24.08 5.94 9.51
N PRO A 179 23.12 6.28 8.61
CA PRO A 179 23.39 6.40 7.20
C PRO A 179 24.33 7.57 6.84
N PHE A 180 24.54 8.55 7.75
CA PHE A 180 25.41 9.70 7.49
C PHE A 180 26.85 9.49 7.91
N ASP A 181 27.08 8.68 8.95
CA ASP A 181 28.41 8.61 9.54
C ASP A 181 29.25 7.44 9.11
N ALA A 182 28.68 6.37 8.58
CA ALA A 182 29.46 5.17 8.36
C ALA A 182 28.79 4.00 7.62
N ILE A 183 27.58 4.09 7.07
CA ILE A 183 27.07 2.97 6.25
C ILE A 183 27.83 2.96 4.93
N ASP A 184 28.40 1.81 4.61
CA ASP A 184 28.99 1.55 3.30
C ASP A 184 27.95 1.85 2.19
N PRO A 185 28.29 2.63 1.16
CA PRO A 185 27.39 2.91 0.04
C PRO A 185 26.80 1.67 -0.62
N ASP A 186 27.54 0.56 -0.68
CA ASP A 186 27.04 -0.71 -1.23
C ASP A 186 25.96 -1.31 -0.33
N VAL A 187 26.08 -1.18 0.99
CA VAL A 187 25.06 -1.62 1.95
C VAL A 187 23.80 -0.77 1.84
N LEU A 188 23.94 0.55 1.72
CA LEU A 188 22.83 1.44 1.46
C LEU A 188 22.08 1.03 0.18
N HIS A 189 22.83 0.81 -0.90
CA HIS A 189 22.26 0.43 -2.20
C HIS A 189 21.45 -0.87 -2.11
N ASP A 190 21.89 -1.83 -1.31
CA ASP A 190 21.23 -3.13 -1.17
C ASP A 190 20.09 -3.13 -0.13
N SER A 191 19.96 -2.06 0.64
CA SER A 191 18.89 -1.92 1.63
C SER A 191 17.51 -1.93 1.00
N VAL A 192 16.57 -2.63 1.63
CA VAL A 192 15.23 -2.89 1.10
C VAL A 192 14.21 -1.99 1.80
N LEU A 193 13.32 -1.36 1.04
CA LEU A 193 12.17 -0.64 1.57
C LEU A 193 11.23 -1.62 2.28
N VAL A 194 11.02 -1.44 3.57
CA VAL A 194 10.19 -2.31 4.41
C VAL A 194 8.94 -1.64 4.94
N GLU A 195 8.95 -0.31 5.05
CA GLU A 195 7.78 0.47 5.47
C GLU A 195 7.76 1.83 4.76
N MET A 196 6.58 2.34 4.50
CA MET A 196 6.35 3.75 4.17
C MET A 196 5.45 4.36 5.23
N ARG A 197 5.73 5.61 5.62
CA ARG A 197 5.08 6.31 6.73
C ARG A 197 4.74 7.74 6.34
N TRP A 198 3.50 8.12 6.51
CA TRP A 198 3.07 9.52 6.45
C TRP A 198 2.75 10.01 7.86
N ILE A 199 3.32 11.15 8.25
CA ILE A 199 3.08 11.78 9.55
C ILE A 199 2.05 12.89 9.37
N ALA A 200 0.96 12.81 10.09
CA ALA A 200 -0.09 13.83 10.02
C ALA A 200 0.42 15.19 10.50
N PRO A 201 0.02 16.30 9.85
CA PRO A 201 0.32 17.64 10.34
C PRO A 201 -0.19 17.83 11.77
N ARG A 202 0.58 18.54 12.59
CA ARG A 202 0.15 18.86 13.96
C ARG A 202 -1.07 19.79 13.89
N ILE A 203 -2.06 19.47 14.71
CA ILE A 203 -3.26 20.30 14.94
C ILE A 203 -2.92 21.39 15.96
#